data_bd4c25e17b2afe80fd21a0bd8f18ad4e
#
_entry.id   bd4c25e17b2afe80fd21a0bd8f18ad4e
#
_cell.length_a   1.000
_cell.length_b   1.000
_cell.length_c   1.000
_cell.angle_alpha   90.00
_cell.angle_beta   90.00
_cell.angle_gamma   90.00
#
_symmetry.space_group_name_H-M   'P 1'
#
loop_
_entity.id
_entity.type
_entity.pdbx_description
1 polymer ?
#
loop_
_entity_poly.entity_id
_entity_poly.type
_entity_poly.pdbx_seq_one_letter_code
_entity_poly.pdbx_strand_id
1 'polypeptide(L)'
;MTSSLNILIAAMGGEGGGVLMDWIVKTAIATGLPVQATSIPGVAQRTGATTYYIEIWPERLDDDASKRPIFSLSPAIGEIDIMIATELAEGARALGNGFITPNRTTLISSTHRVFLTLEKMAMGDGRLDDKKLYAALKRSAKKSVMFDASEVAAQHNTIINAVLLGALAGTGALPFEPDAYTASIEAEGKSIEPNLAGFRAGLENSQTDIKRSGQNISNSETGGKVEPNLETRVNQNFPAETRDIIIHGVNRLTDYQNTAYAERYLDRLTSFAEIDNDLCREVGRHLAVRMSF
;
A
#
# COMPACT_ATOMS: atom_id res chain seq x y z
N MET A 1 -20.83 -5.68 -12.53
CA MET A 1 -21.12 -6.31 -11.22
C MET A 1 -20.49 -5.43 -10.17
N THR A 2 -21.25 -5.04 -9.17
CA THR A 2 -20.76 -4.28 -8.01
C THR A 2 -19.85 -5.21 -7.21
N SER A 3 -18.68 -4.74 -6.80
CA SER A 3 -17.73 -5.47 -5.96
C SER A 3 -17.57 -4.77 -4.63
N SER A 4 -17.20 -5.52 -3.57
CA SER A 4 -16.85 -4.94 -2.28
C SER A 4 -15.63 -4.02 -2.39
N LEU A 5 -15.58 -3.02 -1.51
CA LEU A 5 -14.41 -2.18 -1.28
C LEU A 5 -13.57 -2.83 -0.17
N ASN A 6 -12.33 -3.17 -0.51
CA ASN A 6 -11.43 -3.94 0.33
C ASN A 6 -10.38 -3.03 0.96
N ILE A 7 -10.39 -2.92 2.27
CA ILE A 7 -9.49 -2.06 3.04
C ILE A 7 -8.58 -2.93 3.90
N LEU A 8 -7.27 -2.68 3.83
CA LEU A 8 -6.29 -3.31 4.70
C LEU A 8 -5.57 -2.24 5.52
N ILE A 9 -5.58 -2.40 6.85
CA ILE A 9 -4.85 -1.55 7.77
C ILE A 9 -3.69 -2.37 8.34
N ALA A 10 -2.46 -1.87 8.19
CA ALA A 10 -1.29 -2.40 8.86
C ALA A 10 -0.84 -1.40 9.93
N ALA A 11 -0.97 -1.80 11.20
CA ALA A 11 -0.65 -0.96 12.34
C ALA A 11 0.35 -1.65 13.26
N MET A 12 1.28 -0.88 13.81
CA MET A 12 2.13 -1.38 14.87
C MET A 12 1.33 -1.62 16.14
N GLY A 13 1.79 -2.58 16.93
CA GLY A 13 1.22 -2.85 18.24
C GLY A 13 1.27 -1.60 19.13
N GLY A 14 0.11 -1.21 19.66
CA GLY A 14 -0.03 0.00 20.49
C GLY A 14 -0.43 1.27 19.73
N GLU A 15 -0.38 1.32 18.41
CA GLU A 15 -0.80 2.48 17.61
C GLU A 15 -2.31 2.55 17.34
N GLY A 16 -3.08 1.63 17.95
CA GLY A 16 -4.55 1.69 17.97
C GLY A 16 -5.24 1.39 16.64
N GLY A 17 -4.64 0.60 15.75
CA GLY A 17 -5.27 0.24 14.46
C GLY A 17 -6.67 -0.34 14.59
N GLY A 18 -7.01 -0.97 15.73
CA GLY A 18 -8.37 -1.41 16.06
C GLY A 18 -9.36 -0.26 16.19
N VAL A 19 -8.95 0.88 16.76
CA VAL A 19 -9.80 2.08 16.85
C VAL A 19 -10.09 2.64 15.46
N LEU A 20 -9.10 2.69 14.58
CA LEU A 20 -9.29 3.13 13.20
C LEU A 20 -10.26 2.21 12.46
N MET A 21 -10.10 0.89 12.61
CA MET A 21 -11.03 -0.09 12.06
C MET A 21 -12.45 0.15 12.57
N ASP A 22 -12.62 0.32 13.88
CA ASP A 22 -13.93 0.52 14.52
C ASP A 22 -14.62 1.80 14.01
N TRP A 23 -13.90 2.89 13.84
CA TRP A 23 -14.46 4.13 13.28
C TRP A 23 -14.93 3.95 11.83
N ILE A 24 -14.15 3.27 10.99
CA ILE A 24 -14.55 2.96 9.60
C ILE A 24 -15.79 2.08 9.58
N VAL A 25 -15.84 1.04 10.41
CA VAL A 25 -16.98 0.13 10.52
C VAL A 25 -18.23 0.87 11.02
N LYS A 26 -18.10 1.68 12.08
CA LYS A 26 -19.21 2.49 12.61
C LYS A 26 -19.75 3.46 11.55
N THR A 27 -18.87 4.09 10.78
CA THR A 27 -19.24 4.97 9.67
C THR A 27 -20.02 4.22 8.59
N ALA A 28 -19.59 3.02 8.20
CA ALA A 28 -20.29 2.20 7.22
C ALA A 28 -21.68 1.78 7.73
N ILE A 29 -21.80 1.34 8.99
CA ILE A 29 -23.06 0.96 9.60
C ILE A 29 -24.02 2.17 9.68
N ALA A 30 -23.54 3.32 10.13
CA ALA A 30 -24.34 4.53 10.25
C ALA A 30 -24.85 5.03 8.89
N THR A 31 -24.13 4.79 7.81
CA THR A 31 -24.57 5.10 6.45
C THR A 31 -25.44 4.02 5.81
N GLY A 32 -25.67 2.91 6.52
CA GLY A 32 -26.52 1.80 6.07
C GLY A 32 -25.86 0.87 5.06
N LEU A 33 -24.52 0.84 5.01
CA LEU A 33 -23.77 -0.06 4.13
C LEU A 33 -23.37 -1.34 4.86
N PRO A 34 -23.55 -2.52 4.24
CA PRO A 34 -23.05 -3.76 4.79
C PRO A 34 -21.53 -3.75 4.92
N VAL A 35 -21.05 -4.18 6.07
CA VAL A 35 -19.61 -4.18 6.37
C VAL A 35 -19.24 -5.40 7.19
N GLN A 36 -18.07 -5.97 6.91
CA GLN A 36 -17.42 -6.98 7.75
C GLN A 36 -16.00 -6.56 8.04
N ALA A 37 -15.52 -6.81 9.25
CA ALA A 37 -14.14 -6.56 9.65
C ALA A 37 -13.57 -7.76 10.37
N THR A 38 -12.29 -8.03 10.13
CA THR A 38 -11.50 -9.06 10.80
C THR A 38 -10.16 -8.48 11.25
N SER A 39 -9.64 -8.97 12.38
CA SER A 39 -8.29 -8.63 12.83
C SER A 39 -7.41 -9.87 12.80
N ILE A 40 -6.24 -9.72 12.20
CA ILE A 40 -5.23 -10.75 12.17
C ILE A 40 -4.09 -10.26 13.07
N PRO A 41 -4.06 -10.68 14.35
CA PRO A 41 -2.99 -10.25 15.23
C PRO A 41 -1.66 -10.79 14.71
N GLY A 42 -0.76 -9.87 14.39
CA GLY A 42 0.63 -10.25 14.13
C GLY A 42 1.18 -10.92 15.36
N VAL A 43 1.95 -12.00 15.20
CA VAL A 43 2.64 -12.63 16.31
C VAL A 43 3.64 -11.59 16.82
N ALA A 44 3.27 -10.89 17.88
CA ALA A 44 3.99 -9.75 18.46
C ALA A 44 5.48 -10.02 18.73
N GLN A 45 5.84 -11.29 18.85
CA GLN A 45 7.20 -11.75 19.10
C GLN A 45 8.13 -11.65 17.88
N ARG A 46 7.60 -11.47 16.65
CA ARG A 46 8.44 -11.46 15.44
C ARG A 46 8.35 -10.17 14.61
N THR A 47 7.24 -9.47 14.59
CA THR A 47 7.07 -8.30 13.71
C THR A 47 6.28 -7.14 14.31
N GLY A 48 5.59 -7.33 15.44
CA GLY A 48 4.90 -6.25 16.15
C GLY A 48 3.67 -5.65 15.48
N ALA A 49 3.38 -6.00 14.22
CA ALA A 49 2.28 -5.45 13.48
C ALA A 49 1.01 -6.29 13.57
N THR A 50 -0.13 -5.62 13.68
CA THR A 50 -1.46 -6.22 13.54
C THR A 50 -2.07 -5.71 12.25
N THR A 51 -2.66 -6.60 11.48
CA THR A 51 -3.42 -6.24 10.29
C THR A 51 -4.91 -6.32 10.57
N TYR A 52 -5.66 -5.36 10.03
CA TYR A 52 -7.11 -5.32 10.10
C TYR A 52 -7.64 -5.28 8.68
N TYR A 53 -8.56 -6.16 8.37
CA TYR A 53 -9.17 -6.27 7.06
C TYR A 53 -10.65 -5.92 7.15
N ILE A 54 -11.11 -5.03 6.26
CA ILE A 54 -12.51 -4.56 6.22
C ILE A 54 -13.01 -4.71 4.80
N GLU A 55 -14.18 -5.30 4.65
CA GLU A 55 -14.94 -5.28 3.40
C GLU A 55 -16.21 -4.48 3.57
N ILE A 56 -16.46 -3.52 2.67
CA ILE A 56 -17.66 -2.71 2.63
C ILE A 56 -18.37 -2.94 1.30
N TRP A 57 -19.63 -3.33 1.35
CA TRP A 57 -20.48 -3.35 0.17
C TRP A 57 -20.96 -1.95 -0.13
N PRO A 58 -20.72 -1.37 -1.32
CA PRO A 58 -20.92 0.06 -1.57
C PRO A 58 -22.39 0.44 -1.83
N GLU A 59 -23.33 -0.49 -1.73
CA GLU A 59 -24.75 -0.28 -1.94
C GLU A 59 -25.54 -0.72 -0.70
N ARG A 60 -26.64 -0.02 -0.41
CA ARG A 60 -27.57 -0.45 0.62
C ARG A 60 -28.25 -1.74 0.18
N LEU A 61 -28.51 -2.63 1.15
CA LEU A 61 -29.25 -3.85 0.86
C LEU A 61 -30.74 -3.54 0.68
N ASP A 62 -31.30 -4.10 -0.39
CA ASP A 62 -32.74 -4.27 -0.51
C ASP A 62 -33.21 -5.38 0.44
N ASP A 63 -34.52 -5.49 0.68
CA ASP A 63 -35.12 -6.57 1.52
C ASP A 63 -34.94 -7.98 0.90
N ASP A 64 -34.40 -8.06 -0.33
CA ASP A 64 -34.15 -9.33 -1.01
C ASP A 64 -32.88 -10.03 -0.47
N ALA A 65 -33.11 -11.02 0.38
CA ALA A 65 -32.06 -11.83 0.99
C ALA A 65 -31.15 -12.54 -0.04
N SER A 66 -31.59 -12.74 -1.28
CA SER A 66 -30.81 -13.41 -2.34
C SER A 66 -29.65 -12.56 -2.88
N LYS A 67 -29.65 -11.25 -2.61
CA LYS A 67 -28.65 -10.28 -3.05
C LYS A 67 -27.65 -9.89 -1.97
N ARG A 68 -27.62 -10.59 -0.85
CA ARG A 68 -26.66 -10.28 0.22
C ARG A 68 -25.22 -10.59 -0.21
N PRO A 69 -24.29 -9.68 -0.01
CA PRO A 69 -22.88 -9.93 -0.32
C PRO A 69 -22.32 -11.03 0.58
N ILE A 70 -21.40 -11.83 0.03
CA ILE A 70 -20.60 -12.79 0.80
C ILE A 70 -19.24 -12.14 0.98
N PHE A 71 -18.87 -11.89 2.24
CA PHE A 71 -17.60 -11.29 2.60
C PHE A 71 -16.52 -12.31 2.86
N SER A 72 -15.28 -11.96 2.55
CA SER A 72 -14.09 -12.75 2.86
C SER A 72 -13.60 -12.49 4.28
N LEU A 73 -12.96 -13.49 4.90
CA LEU A 73 -12.33 -13.32 6.22
C LEU A 73 -10.88 -12.83 6.14
N SER A 74 -10.27 -12.84 4.95
CA SER A 74 -8.87 -12.48 4.74
C SER A 74 -8.66 -11.75 3.43
N PRO A 75 -7.69 -10.82 3.38
CA PRO A 75 -7.38 -10.07 2.17
C PRO A 75 -6.83 -10.99 1.08
N ALA A 76 -7.28 -10.78 -0.16
CA ALA A 76 -6.68 -11.41 -1.33
C ALA A 76 -5.56 -10.52 -1.90
N ILE A 77 -4.49 -11.17 -2.36
CA ILE A 77 -3.35 -10.49 -2.99
C ILE A 77 -3.82 -9.80 -4.28
N GLY A 78 -3.48 -8.52 -4.44
CA GLY A 78 -3.86 -7.72 -5.60
C GLY A 78 -5.27 -7.15 -5.56
N GLU A 79 -6.09 -7.48 -4.55
CA GLU A 79 -7.50 -7.10 -4.49
C GLU A 79 -7.81 -5.99 -3.46
N ILE A 80 -6.78 -5.34 -2.92
CA ILE A 80 -6.93 -4.26 -1.94
C ILE A 80 -7.15 -2.91 -2.64
N ASP A 81 -8.28 -2.29 -2.35
CA ASP A 81 -8.64 -0.96 -2.87
C ASP A 81 -7.99 0.17 -2.06
N ILE A 82 -7.92 -0.02 -0.73
CA ILE A 82 -7.36 0.98 0.18
C ILE A 82 -6.39 0.28 1.14
N MET A 83 -5.14 0.73 1.13
CA MET A 83 -4.12 0.30 2.08
C MET A 83 -3.77 1.45 3.02
N ILE A 84 -3.92 1.24 4.33
CA ILE A 84 -3.55 2.21 5.36
C ILE A 84 -2.39 1.63 6.18
N ALA A 85 -1.26 2.33 6.22
CA ALA A 85 -0.11 1.95 7.01
C ALA A 85 0.21 3.02 8.06
N THR A 86 0.26 2.62 9.33
CA THR A 86 0.55 3.57 10.41
C THR A 86 2.00 4.03 10.42
N GLU A 87 2.92 3.29 9.78
CA GLU A 87 4.33 3.67 9.61
C GLU A 87 4.90 3.13 8.28
N LEU A 88 6.06 3.64 7.87
CA LEU A 88 6.62 3.42 6.53
C LEU A 88 6.98 1.96 6.24
N ALA A 89 7.56 1.22 7.19
CA ALA A 89 7.96 -0.17 6.97
C ALA A 89 6.75 -1.11 6.89
N GLU A 90 5.63 -0.79 7.56
CA GLU A 90 4.40 -1.54 7.40
C GLU A 90 3.81 -1.39 6.01
N GLY A 91 3.87 -0.18 5.44
CA GLY A 91 3.54 0.04 4.03
C GLY A 91 4.44 -0.78 3.10
N ALA A 92 5.75 -0.78 3.34
CA ALA A 92 6.70 -1.55 2.55
C ALA A 92 6.47 -3.07 2.69
N ARG A 93 6.10 -3.56 3.87
CA ARG A 93 5.72 -4.96 4.07
C ARG A 93 4.46 -5.32 3.30
N ALA A 94 3.44 -4.47 3.31
CA ALA A 94 2.22 -4.67 2.54
C ALA A 94 2.49 -4.72 1.03
N LEU A 95 3.41 -3.88 0.54
CA LEU A 95 3.89 -3.93 -0.84
C LEU A 95 4.59 -5.26 -1.15
N GLY A 96 5.52 -5.70 -0.28
CA GLY A 96 6.22 -6.97 -0.42
C GLY A 96 5.27 -8.18 -0.45
N ASN A 97 4.17 -8.12 0.30
CA ASN A 97 3.12 -9.14 0.31
C ASN A 97 2.15 -9.06 -0.88
N GLY A 98 2.32 -8.08 -1.79
CA GLY A 98 1.48 -7.93 -2.98
C GLY A 98 0.11 -7.30 -2.74
N PHE A 99 -0.10 -6.65 -1.61
CA PHE A 99 -1.37 -5.96 -1.30
C PHE A 99 -1.48 -4.57 -1.93
N ILE A 100 -0.36 -3.98 -2.36
CA ILE A 100 -0.35 -2.68 -3.02
C ILE A 100 -0.09 -2.88 -4.52
N THR A 101 -1.02 -2.39 -5.35
CA THR A 101 -0.92 -2.52 -6.80
C THR A 101 -1.16 -1.19 -7.51
N PRO A 102 -0.46 -0.92 -8.64
CA PRO A 102 -0.55 0.36 -9.33
C PRO A 102 -1.89 0.58 -10.05
N ASN A 103 -2.65 -0.48 -10.28
CA ASN A 103 -3.91 -0.40 -11.00
C ASN A 103 -5.12 -0.19 -10.08
N ARG A 104 -4.98 -0.52 -8.78
CA ARG A 104 -6.13 -0.57 -7.87
C ARG A 104 -5.93 0.23 -6.59
N THR A 105 -4.81 0.06 -5.90
CA THR A 105 -4.67 0.45 -4.51
C THR A 105 -4.48 1.96 -4.30
N THR A 106 -5.33 2.56 -3.48
CA THR A 106 -5.08 3.85 -2.85
C THR A 106 -4.31 3.62 -1.56
N LEU A 107 -3.06 4.09 -1.50
CA LEU A 107 -2.20 3.98 -0.33
C LEU A 107 -2.29 5.24 0.53
N ILE A 108 -2.51 5.06 1.82
CA ILE A 108 -2.38 6.10 2.85
C ILE A 108 -1.32 5.60 3.83
N SER A 109 -0.19 6.28 3.94
CA SER A 109 0.91 5.84 4.80
C SER A 109 1.50 7.00 5.56
N SER A 110 1.71 6.80 6.86
CA SER A 110 2.60 7.69 7.59
C SER A 110 4.04 7.44 7.16
N THR A 111 4.82 8.51 7.09
CA THR A 111 6.24 8.44 6.70
C THR A 111 7.18 8.33 7.90
N HIS A 112 6.67 8.44 9.14
CA HIS A 112 7.52 8.21 10.32
C HIS A 112 8.02 6.76 10.36
N ARG A 113 9.12 6.54 11.06
CA ARG A 113 9.80 5.25 11.12
C ARG A 113 9.88 4.70 12.52
N VAL A 114 9.49 3.45 12.65
CA VAL A 114 9.82 2.62 13.80
C VAL A 114 10.73 1.48 13.32
N PHE A 115 11.96 1.46 13.80
CA PHE A 115 12.93 0.44 13.36
C PHE A 115 12.51 -0.96 13.77
N LEU A 116 12.49 -1.87 12.80
CA LEU A 116 12.19 -3.28 13.00
C LEU A 116 13.25 -3.94 13.91
N THR A 117 12.87 -5.02 14.58
CA THR A 117 13.82 -5.79 15.42
C THR A 117 15.04 -6.25 14.62
N LEU A 118 14.84 -6.66 13.37
CA LEU A 118 15.95 -7.09 12.49
C LEU A 118 16.90 -5.92 12.16
N GLU A 119 16.40 -4.71 11.98
CA GLU A 119 17.21 -3.51 11.77
C GLU A 119 18.05 -3.17 13.02
N LYS A 120 17.47 -3.36 14.23
CA LYS A 120 18.12 -3.10 15.51
C LYS A 120 19.16 -4.17 15.88
N MET A 121 18.99 -5.40 15.40
CA MET A 121 19.86 -6.55 15.73
C MET A 121 21.00 -6.74 14.72
N ALA A 122 21.02 -6.02 13.62
CA ALA A 122 22.05 -6.15 12.61
C ALA A 122 23.42 -5.76 13.17
N MET A 123 24.43 -6.58 12.86
CA MET A 123 25.83 -6.22 13.13
C MET A 123 26.30 -5.19 12.09
N GLY A 124 26.21 -3.92 12.42
CA GLY A 124 26.44 -2.80 11.53
C GLY A 124 25.15 -1.99 11.29
N ASP A 125 25.11 -1.19 10.23
CA ASP A 125 23.91 -0.42 9.85
C ASP A 125 22.93 -1.32 9.10
N GLY A 126 21.98 -1.90 9.84
CA GLY A 126 20.91 -2.75 9.29
C GLY A 126 19.65 -1.99 8.89
N ARG A 127 19.67 -0.66 8.94
CA ARG A 127 18.50 0.17 8.64
C ARG A 127 18.16 0.12 7.16
N LEU A 128 16.88 -0.07 6.88
CA LEU A 128 16.34 0.09 5.53
C LEU A 128 16.39 1.57 5.12
N ASP A 129 16.68 1.84 3.87
CA ASP A 129 16.73 3.19 3.32
C ASP A 129 15.31 3.76 3.15
N ASP A 130 14.95 4.72 3.99
CA ASP A 130 13.61 5.33 4.02
C ASP A 130 13.25 6.00 2.69
N LYS A 131 14.22 6.57 1.97
CA LYS A 131 13.98 7.20 0.66
C LYS A 131 13.61 6.14 -0.39
N LYS A 132 14.27 4.98 -0.35
CA LYS A 132 13.95 3.87 -1.24
C LYS A 132 12.59 3.28 -0.92
N LEU A 133 12.25 3.10 0.36
CA LEU A 133 10.92 2.63 0.79
C LEU A 133 9.82 3.60 0.33
N TYR A 134 10.00 4.90 0.58
CA TYR A 134 9.06 5.93 0.15
C TYR A 134 8.85 5.93 -1.36
N ALA A 135 9.94 5.92 -2.14
CA ALA A 135 9.87 5.91 -3.59
C ALA A 135 9.19 4.64 -4.14
N ALA A 136 9.50 3.47 -3.56
CA ALA A 136 8.87 2.20 -3.93
C ALA A 136 7.36 2.24 -3.70
N LEU A 137 6.91 2.67 -2.53
CA LEU A 137 5.50 2.79 -2.18
C LEU A 137 4.76 3.75 -3.10
N LYS A 138 5.33 4.93 -3.33
CA LYS A 138 4.73 5.95 -4.19
C LYS A 138 4.55 5.46 -5.63
N ARG A 139 5.51 4.73 -6.16
CA ARG A 139 5.49 4.17 -7.53
C ARG A 139 4.51 3.01 -7.69
N SER A 140 4.32 2.22 -6.64
CA SER A 140 3.58 0.96 -6.69
C SER A 140 2.09 1.09 -6.36
N ALA A 141 1.62 2.27 -5.95
CA ALA A 141 0.22 2.54 -5.68
C ALA A 141 -0.43 3.30 -6.84
N LYS A 142 -1.72 3.04 -7.08
CA LYS A 142 -2.53 3.82 -8.04
C LYS A 142 -2.65 5.30 -7.63
N LYS A 143 -2.83 5.53 -6.34
CA LYS A 143 -2.87 6.84 -5.69
C LYS A 143 -2.17 6.72 -4.35
N SER A 144 -1.37 7.68 -3.96
CA SER A 144 -0.69 7.66 -2.66
C SER A 144 -0.85 8.98 -1.93
N VAL A 145 -1.08 8.89 -0.62
CA VAL A 145 -1.07 9.99 0.34
C VAL A 145 -0.06 9.61 1.42
N MET A 146 1.05 10.34 1.47
CA MET A 146 2.19 9.99 2.32
C MET A 146 2.75 11.23 3.00
N PHE A 147 2.59 11.32 4.32
CA PHE A 147 3.10 12.40 5.17
C PHE A 147 3.38 11.88 6.58
N ASP A 148 4.07 12.64 7.41
CA ASP A 148 4.29 12.24 8.80
C ASP A 148 3.03 12.47 9.65
N ALA A 149 2.19 11.43 9.71
CA ALA A 149 0.95 11.48 10.47
C ALA A 149 1.19 11.44 12.00
N SER A 150 2.35 10.93 12.43
CA SER A 150 2.74 10.95 13.85
C SER A 150 3.07 12.36 14.32
N GLU A 151 3.81 13.12 13.51
CA GLU A 151 4.09 14.53 13.80
C GLU A 151 2.79 15.36 13.84
N VAL A 152 1.91 15.18 12.86
CA VAL A 152 0.60 15.85 12.83
C VAL A 152 -0.24 15.49 14.05
N ALA A 153 -0.28 14.23 14.47
CA ALA A 153 -0.99 13.80 15.67
C ALA A 153 -0.43 14.46 16.93
N ALA A 154 0.89 14.57 17.08
CA ALA A 154 1.53 15.23 18.20
C ALA A 154 1.19 16.73 18.27
N GLN A 155 1.14 17.42 17.13
CA GLN A 155 0.77 18.85 17.06
C GLN A 155 -0.65 19.12 17.54
N HIS A 156 -1.56 18.16 17.40
CA HIS A 156 -2.97 18.26 17.80
C HIS A 156 -3.31 17.51 19.09
N ASN A 157 -2.32 17.00 19.82
CA ASN A 157 -2.49 16.22 21.05
C ASN A 157 -3.47 15.05 20.87
N THR A 158 -3.40 14.35 19.73
CA THR A 158 -4.28 13.27 19.37
C THR A 158 -3.49 12.00 19.02
N ILE A 159 -4.20 10.96 18.60
CA ILE A 159 -3.63 9.71 18.15
C ILE A 159 -3.54 9.69 16.62
N ILE A 160 -2.55 8.95 16.10
CA ILE A 160 -2.29 8.84 14.66
C ILE A 160 -3.52 8.38 13.86
N ASN A 161 -4.38 7.58 14.48
CA ASN A 161 -5.59 7.04 13.84
C ASN A 161 -6.58 8.11 13.41
N ALA A 162 -6.74 9.16 14.21
CA ALA A 162 -7.62 10.28 13.88
C ALA A 162 -7.11 11.01 12.63
N VAL A 163 -5.79 11.19 12.54
CA VAL A 163 -5.13 11.81 11.37
C VAL A 163 -5.26 10.93 10.13
N LEU A 164 -5.04 9.61 10.26
CA LEU A 164 -5.17 8.66 9.15
C LEU A 164 -6.62 8.50 8.69
N LEU A 165 -7.60 8.57 9.61
CA LEU A 165 -9.03 8.59 9.25
C LEU A 165 -9.36 9.84 8.44
N GLY A 166 -8.85 11.01 8.82
CA GLY A 166 -8.98 12.24 8.06
C GLY A 166 -8.34 12.16 6.68
N ALA A 167 -7.14 11.56 6.62
CA ALA A 167 -6.47 11.32 5.34
C ALA A 167 -7.29 10.39 4.43
N LEU A 168 -7.91 9.34 4.98
CA LEU A 168 -8.82 8.46 4.26
C LEU A 168 -10.01 9.23 3.69
N ALA A 169 -10.68 10.03 4.51
CA ALA A 169 -11.80 10.88 4.07
C ALA A 169 -11.39 11.81 2.93
N GLY A 170 -10.22 12.44 3.02
CA GLY A 170 -9.71 13.36 2.00
C GLY A 170 -9.31 12.68 0.68
N THR A 171 -9.13 11.35 0.64
CA THR A 171 -8.90 10.62 -0.62
C THR A 171 -10.16 10.49 -1.46
N GLY A 172 -11.36 10.52 -0.83
CA GLY A 172 -12.62 10.21 -1.48
C GLY A 172 -12.73 8.75 -1.97
N ALA A 173 -11.94 7.84 -1.40
CA ALA A 173 -11.90 6.44 -1.83
C ALA A 173 -13.08 5.61 -1.30
N LEU A 174 -13.78 6.08 -0.26
CA LEU A 174 -15.00 5.50 0.27
C LEU A 174 -16.20 6.41 -0.01
N PRO A 175 -17.40 5.85 -0.15
CA PRO A 175 -18.61 6.61 -0.47
C PRO A 175 -19.22 7.28 0.77
N PHE A 176 -18.37 7.94 1.57
CA PHE A 176 -18.80 8.62 2.79
C PHE A 176 -18.43 10.10 2.73
N GLU A 177 -19.35 10.95 3.18
CA GLU A 177 -19.06 12.35 3.42
C GLU A 177 -18.23 12.53 4.70
N PRO A 178 -17.38 13.59 4.80
CA PRO A 178 -16.55 13.84 5.97
C PRO A 178 -17.30 13.84 7.30
N ASP A 179 -18.54 14.34 7.32
CA ASP A 179 -19.37 14.39 8.53
C ASP A 179 -19.75 13.00 9.07
N ALA A 180 -19.85 11.99 8.20
CA ALA A 180 -20.10 10.62 8.64
C ALA A 180 -18.93 10.04 9.45
N TYR A 181 -17.70 10.41 9.11
CA TYR A 181 -16.52 10.00 9.87
C TYR A 181 -16.42 10.74 11.21
N THR A 182 -16.70 12.05 11.23
CA THR A 182 -16.66 12.83 12.49
C THR A 182 -17.71 12.33 13.48
N ALA A 183 -18.90 11.97 13.03
CA ALA A 183 -19.93 11.35 13.86
C ALA A 183 -19.45 10.05 14.53
N SER A 184 -18.62 9.24 13.88
CA SER A 184 -18.06 8.02 14.48
C SER A 184 -17.03 8.33 15.60
N ILE A 185 -16.26 9.42 15.46
CA ILE A 185 -15.36 9.89 16.50
C ILE A 185 -16.15 10.42 17.72
N GLU A 186 -17.19 11.21 17.48
CA GLU A 186 -18.05 11.76 18.52
C GLU A 186 -18.77 10.65 19.32
N ALA A 187 -19.26 9.64 18.62
CA ALA A 187 -19.92 8.48 19.23
C ALA A 187 -18.99 7.64 20.13
N GLU A 188 -17.67 7.72 19.97
CA GLU A 188 -16.72 7.05 20.87
C GLU A 188 -16.65 7.71 22.26
N GLY A 189 -16.93 9.00 22.34
CA GLY A 189 -16.99 9.75 23.61
C GLY A 189 -15.65 10.01 24.29
N LYS A 190 -14.51 9.67 23.69
CA LYS A 190 -13.16 9.84 24.24
C LYS A 190 -12.35 10.80 23.41
N SER A 191 -11.73 11.79 24.07
CA SER A 191 -10.83 12.76 23.44
C SER A 191 -11.39 13.35 22.14
N ILE A 192 -12.70 13.71 22.16
CA ILE A 192 -13.46 14.10 20.96
C ILE A 192 -12.75 15.26 20.25
N GLU A 193 -12.55 16.40 20.92
CA GLU A 193 -11.97 17.60 20.31
C GLU A 193 -10.56 17.36 19.72
N PRO A 194 -9.60 16.73 20.44
CA PRO A 194 -8.30 16.41 19.87
C PRO A 194 -8.40 15.48 18.65
N ASN A 195 -9.28 14.47 18.68
CA ASN A 195 -9.47 13.55 17.57
C ASN A 195 -10.09 14.24 16.36
N LEU A 196 -11.07 15.12 16.54
CA LEU A 196 -11.64 15.94 15.47
C LEU A 196 -10.61 16.91 14.87
N ALA A 197 -9.75 17.50 15.71
CA ALA A 197 -8.67 18.35 15.22
C ALA A 197 -7.67 17.56 14.37
N GLY A 198 -7.26 16.37 14.82
CA GLY A 198 -6.38 15.48 14.07
C GLY A 198 -7.03 14.99 12.77
N PHE A 199 -8.32 14.67 12.78
CA PHE A 199 -9.08 14.30 11.59
C PHE A 199 -9.04 15.43 10.54
N ARG A 200 -9.35 16.67 10.94
CA ARG A 200 -9.32 17.82 10.03
C ARG A 200 -7.93 18.04 9.44
N ALA A 201 -6.89 17.98 10.29
CA ALA A 201 -5.51 18.10 9.83
C ALA A 201 -5.11 16.98 8.86
N GLY A 202 -5.53 15.74 9.08
CA GLY A 202 -5.31 14.62 8.17
C GLY A 202 -5.98 14.82 6.81
N LEU A 203 -7.22 15.31 6.82
CA LEU A 203 -8.00 15.63 5.63
C LEU A 203 -7.31 16.71 4.78
N GLU A 204 -6.85 17.79 5.40
CA GLU A 204 -6.13 18.88 4.73
C GLU A 204 -4.80 18.43 4.14
N ASN A 205 -4.01 17.64 4.90
CA ASN A 205 -2.74 17.09 4.44
C ASN A 205 -2.94 16.19 3.22
N SER A 206 -3.95 15.33 3.22
CA SER A 206 -4.24 14.45 2.10
C SER A 206 -4.60 15.21 0.82
N GLN A 207 -5.41 16.26 0.92
CA GLN A 207 -5.77 17.10 -0.21
C GLN A 207 -4.57 17.85 -0.78
N THR A 208 -3.65 18.28 0.08
CA THR A 208 -2.41 18.96 -0.32
C THR A 208 -1.46 18.02 -1.05
N ASP A 209 -1.26 16.81 -0.56
CA ASP A 209 -0.39 15.81 -1.19
C ASP A 209 -0.95 15.34 -2.53
N ILE A 210 -2.26 15.15 -2.64
CA ILE A 210 -2.95 14.83 -3.89
C ILE A 210 -2.74 15.93 -4.95
N LYS A 211 -2.89 17.21 -4.57
CA LYS A 211 -2.66 18.35 -5.47
C LYS A 211 -1.21 18.41 -5.96
N ARG A 212 -0.23 18.19 -5.06
CA ARG A 212 1.21 18.14 -5.41
C ARG A 212 1.52 16.96 -6.34
N SER A 213 0.93 15.81 -6.10
CA SER A 213 1.11 14.63 -6.97
C SER A 213 0.49 14.84 -8.35
N GLY A 214 -0.66 15.49 -8.47
CA GLY A 214 -1.30 15.83 -9.73
C GLY A 214 -0.49 16.82 -10.60
N GLN A 215 0.26 17.72 -9.98
CA GLN A 215 1.13 18.68 -10.69
C GLN A 215 2.43 18.04 -11.21
N ASN A 216 2.90 16.95 -10.59
CA ASN A 216 4.13 16.24 -10.98
C ASN A 216 3.89 15.17 -12.06
N ILE A 217 2.65 14.80 -12.38
CA ILE A 217 2.32 13.79 -13.40
C ILE A 217 2.61 14.30 -14.83
N SER A 218 2.73 15.60 -15.02
CA SER A 218 3.07 16.17 -16.36
C SER A 218 4.56 16.01 -16.75
N ASN A 219 5.44 15.49 -15.87
CA ASN A 219 6.89 15.43 -16.14
C ASN A 219 7.61 14.18 -15.62
N SER A 220 6.95 13.07 -15.40
CA SER A 220 7.64 11.83 -15.05
C SER A 220 7.19 10.66 -15.94
N GLU A 221 7.64 10.66 -17.18
CA GLU A 221 8.04 9.41 -17.83
C GLU A 221 9.25 8.86 -17.06
N THR A 222 9.00 8.18 -15.95
CA THR A 222 10.04 7.43 -15.23
C THR A 222 9.83 5.94 -15.48
N GLY A 223 9.98 5.56 -16.73
CA GLY A 223 10.70 4.34 -17.01
C GLY A 223 12.15 4.63 -16.64
N GLY A 224 12.71 3.99 -15.61
CA GLY A 224 14.15 4.02 -15.37
C GLY A 224 14.82 3.71 -16.70
N LYS A 225 15.68 4.62 -17.20
CA LYS A 225 16.41 4.36 -18.43
C LYS A 225 17.30 3.16 -18.16
N VAL A 226 16.97 2.04 -18.80
CA VAL A 226 17.88 0.89 -18.86
C VAL A 226 19.21 1.42 -19.39
N GLU A 227 20.31 1.05 -18.75
CA GLU A 227 21.63 1.40 -19.31
C GLU A 227 21.70 0.87 -20.75
N PRO A 228 22.19 1.68 -21.71
CA PRO A 228 22.15 1.34 -23.13
C PRO A 228 22.78 0.00 -23.47
N ASN A 229 23.74 -0.48 -22.69
CA ASN A 229 24.38 -1.78 -22.83
C ASN A 229 23.43 -2.93 -22.49
N LEU A 230 22.63 -2.82 -21.43
CA LEU A 230 21.67 -3.85 -21.02
C LEU A 230 20.49 -3.92 -21.99
N GLU A 231 19.99 -2.79 -22.45
CA GLU A 231 18.93 -2.74 -23.46
C GLU A 231 19.38 -3.37 -24.78
N THR A 232 20.61 -3.05 -25.23
CA THR A 232 21.22 -3.69 -26.40
C THR A 232 21.31 -5.19 -26.23
N ARG A 233 21.76 -5.66 -25.07
CA ARG A 233 21.87 -7.08 -24.74
C ARG A 233 20.49 -7.79 -24.76
N VAL A 234 19.45 -7.17 -24.23
CA VAL A 234 18.07 -7.70 -24.30
C VAL A 234 17.62 -7.81 -25.75
N ASN A 235 17.85 -6.78 -26.55
CA ASN A 235 17.45 -6.76 -27.94
C ASN A 235 18.18 -7.80 -28.82
N GLN A 236 19.41 -8.15 -28.46
CA GLN A 236 20.21 -9.13 -29.21
C GLN A 236 19.94 -10.58 -28.83
N ASN A 237 19.65 -10.84 -27.54
CA ASN A 237 19.65 -12.20 -27.00
C ASN A 237 18.25 -12.75 -26.72
N PHE A 238 17.19 -11.93 -26.85
CA PHE A 238 15.85 -12.38 -26.49
C PHE A 238 14.82 -12.08 -27.59
N PRO A 239 13.82 -12.98 -27.76
CA PRO A 239 12.74 -12.81 -28.72
C PRO A 239 11.95 -11.52 -28.52
N ALA A 240 11.45 -10.91 -29.60
CA ALA A 240 10.78 -9.62 -29.56
C ALA A 240 9.58 -9.60 -28.60
N GLU A 241 8.83 -10.71 -28.53
CA GLU A 241 7.62 -10.89 -27.71
C GLU A 241 7.91 -10.94 -26.20
N THR A 242 9.17 -11.17 -25.82
CA THR A 242 9.56 -11.29 -24.39
C THR A 242 10.30 -10.06 -23.85
N ARG A 243 10.74 -9.17 -24.74
CA ARG A 243 11.65 -8.04 -24.38
C ARG A 243 11.03 -7.08 -23.38
N ASP A 244 9.73 -6.81 -23.49
CA ASP A 244 9.01 -5.92 -22.59
C ASP A 244 9.12 -6.38 -21.13
N ILE A 245 8.82 -7.64 -20.85
CA ILE A 245 8.86 -8.20 -19.50
C ILE A 245 10.30 -8.32 -18.98
N ILE A 246 11.25 -8.65 -19.87
CA ILE A 246 12.68 -8.76 -19.51
C ILE A 246 13.26 -7.37 -19.17
N ILE A 247 12.92 -6.33 -19.93
CA ILE A 247 13.30 -4.94 -19.63
C ILE A 247 12.73 -4.49 -18.28
N HIS A 248 11.48 -4.82 -17.98
CA HIS A 248 10.91 -4.58 -16.65
C HIS A 248 11.69 -5.31 -15.55
N GLY A 249 12.12 -6.54 -15.79
CA GLY A 249 12.97 -7.29 -14.86
C GLY A 249 14.34 -6.66 -14.66
N VAL A 250 15.00 -6.21 -15.73
CA VAL A 250 16.28 -5.50 -15.68
C VAL A 250 16.16 -4.21 -14.86
N ASN A 251 15.16 -3.37 -15.14
CA ASN A 251 14.91 -2.15 -14.40
C ASN A 251 14.72 -2.42 -12.90
N ARG A 252 13.86 -3.39 -12.58
CA ARG A 252 13.58 -3.79 -11.20
C ARG A 252 14.85 -4.21 -10.45
N LEU A 253 15.72 -5.00 -11.08
CA LEU A 253 16.93 -5.54 -10.44
C LEU A 253 18.08 -4.52 -10.39
N THR A 254 18.16 -3.61 -11.35
CA THR A 254 19.05 -2.47 -11.29
C THR A 254 18.69 -1.53 -10.14
N ASP A 255 17.38 -1.24 -9.98
CA ASP A 255 16.86 -0.45 -8.86
C ASP A 255 17.01 -1.15 -7.51
N TYR A 256 16.83 -2.48 -7.49
CA TYR A 256 16.91 -3.29 -6.27
C TYR A 256 18.32 -3.33 -5.71
N GLN A 257 19.33 -3.56 -6.56
CA GLN A 257 20.73 -3.68 -6.14
C GLN A 257 21.68 -2.85 -7.01
N ASN A 258 21.92 -3.25 -8.27
CA ASN A 258 22.79 -2.55 -9.23
C ASN A 258 22.70 -3.21 -10.61
N THR A 259 23.41 -2.60 -11.61
CA THR A 259 23.54 -3.09 -12.99
C THR A 259 24.09 -4.51 -13.06
N ALA A 260 25.14 -4.84 -12.28
CA ALA A 260 25.75 -6.17 -12.28
C ALA A 260 24.77 -7.26 -11.79
N TYR A 261 23.81 -6.91 -10.95
CA TYR A 261 22.78 -7.84 -10.51
C TYR A 261 21.72 -8.09 -11.59
N ALA A 262 21.41 -7.06 -12.38
CA ALA A 262 20.56 -7.20 -13.56
C ALA A 262 21.25 -8.01 -14.67
N GLU A 263 22.57 -7.92 -14.82
CA GLU A 263 23.34 -8.79 -15.74
C GLU A 263 23.22 -10.26 -15.37
N ARG A 264 23.32 -10.61 -14.09
CA ARG A 264 23.12 -11.99 -13.60
C ARG A 264 21.72 -12.53 -13.92
N TYR A 265 20.71 -11.69 -13.90
CA TYR A 265 19.36 -12.05 -14.30
C TYR A 265 19.34 -12.41 -15.79
N LEU A 266 19.93 -11.60 -16.66
CA LEU A 266 20.01 -11.89 -18.09
C LEU A 266 20.81 -13.16 -18.36
N ASP A 267 21.93 -13.40 -17.66
CA ASP A 267 22.73 -14.63 -17.77
C ASP A 267 21.89 -15.88 -17.47
N ARG A 268 21.12 -15.84 -16.38
CA ARG A 268 20.25 -16.96 -15.99
C ARG A 268 19.08 -17.19 -16.95
N LEU A 269 18.61 -16.15 -17.60
CA LEU A 269 17.46 -16.20 -18.48
C LEU A 269 17.82 -16.64 -19.91
N THR A 270 19.07 -16.41 -20.33
CA THR A 270 19.53 -16.71 -21.71
C THR A 270 19.27 -18.16 -22.12
N SER A 271 19.42 -19.12 -21.20
CA SER A 271 19.16 -20.54 -21.49
C SER A 271 17.70 -20.87 -21.82
N PHE A 272 16.76 -20.00 -21.52
CA PHE A 272 15.34 -20.18 -21.78
C PHE A 272 14.88 -19.48 -23.06
N ALA A 273 15.71 -18.55 -23.59
CA ALA A 273 15.36 -17.74 -24.77
C ALA A 273 15.21 -18.56 -26.06
N GLU A 274 15.92 -19.70 -26.14
CA GLU A 274 15.93 -20.59 -27.31
C GLU A 274 14.91 -21.74 -27.22
N ILE A 275 14.24 -21.90 -26.04
CA ILE A 275 13.35 -23.07 -25.82
C ILE A 275 11.94 -22.73 -26.26
N ASP A 276 11.35 -21.68 -25.67
CA ASP A 276 9.95 -21.28 -25.90
C ASP A 276 9.73 -19.85 -25.40
N ASN A 277 8.97 -19.05 -26.17
CA ASN A 277 8.74 -17.63 -25.85
C ASN A 277 7.88 -17.46 -24.59
N ASP A 278 6.82 -18.27 -24.42
CA ASP A 278 5.95 -18.18 -23.26
C ASP A 278 6.67 -18.62 -21.99
N LEU A 279 7.45 -19.70 -22.09
CA LEU A 279 8.31 -20.14 -20.99
C LEU A 279 9.35 -19.08 -20.62
N CYS A 280 10.03 -18.49 -21.60
CA CYS A 280 11.02 -17.41 -21.36
C CYS A 280 10.37 -16.21 -20.70
N ARG A 281 9.16 -15.80 -21.12
CA ARG A 281 8.38 -14.72 -20.54
C ARG A 281 8.03 -14.98 -19.08
N GLU A 282 7.49 -16.16 -18.77
CA GLU A 282 7.08 -16.53 -17.40
C GLU A 282 8.29 -16.72 -16.48
N VAL A 283 9.35 -17.39 -16.95
CA VAL A 283 10.60 -17.49 -16.17
C VAL A 283 11.19 -16.10 -15.92
N GLY A 284 11.21 -15.22 -16.93
CA GLY A 284 11.69 -13.85 -16.79
C GLY A 284 10.93 -13.08 -15.70
N ARG A 285 9.60 -13.16 -15.73
CA ARG A 285 8.74 -12.51 -14.73
C ARG A 285 9.02 -13.04 -13.31
N HIS A 286 9.01 -14.34 -13.13
CA HIS A 286 9.19 -14.96 -11.83
C HIS A 286 10.62 -14.83 -11.29
N LEU A 287 11.62 -14.96 -12.16
CA LEU A 287 13.01 -14.83 -11.77
C LEU A 287 13.35 -13.41 -11.30
N ALA A 288 12.84 -12.37 -11.98
CA ALA A 288 13.02 -10.98 -11.55
C ALA A 288 12.40 -10.73 -10.17
N VAL A 289 11.20 -11.26 -9.93
CA VAL A 289 10.56 -11.18 -8.62
C VAL A 289 11.40 -11.91 -7.56
N ARG A 290 11.83 -13.13 -7.81
CA ARG A 290 12.63 -13.94 -6.86
C ARG A 290 13.98 -13.32 -6.54
N MET A 291 14.61 -12.67 -7.50
CA MET A 291 15.92 -12.02 -7.32
C MET A 291 15.82 -10.66 -6.63
N SER A 292 14.63 -10.09 -6.50
CA SER A 292 14.39 -8.81 -5.83
C SER A 292 13.74 -8.94 -4.44
N PHE A 293 13.83 -10.15 -3.85
CA PHE A 293 13.37 -10.45 -2.49
C PHE A 293 14.53 -10.93 -1.62
#